data_9cc051ea10e7f9ef78f5238f1c280d0d
#
_entry.id   9cc051ea10e7f9ef78f5238f1c280d0d
#
_cell.length_a   1.000
_cell.length_b   1.000
_cell.length_c   1.000
_cell.angle_alpha   90.00
_cell.angle_beta   90.00
_cell.angle_gamma   90.00
#
_symmetry.space_group_name_H-M   'P 1'
#
loop_
_entity.id
_entity.type
_entity.pdbx_description
1 polymer ?
#
loop_
_entity_poly.entity_id
_entity_poly.type
_entity_poly.pdbx_seq_one_letter_code
_entity_poly.pdbx_strand_id
1 'polypeptide(L)'
;MAALAVVLAAPVSAQIFTLRASVPFDFVVGGRTMPAGDYVLGTPGDLGLLRVQNAAAGITPALTATNAADGPLDGDKSFLTFHRYGNDYFLAEIWNGSAATGRSLPMSRTERERAKSASLGNPGIVTILARR
;
A
#
# COMPACT_ATOMS: atom_id res chain seq x y z
N MET A 1 -35.56 -33.06 16.93
CA MET A 1 -34.41 -32.32 17.44
C MET A 1 -33.53 -31.91 16.30
N ALA A 2 -33.60 -30.67 15.95
CA ALA A 2 -32.84 -30.10 14.86
C ALA A 2 -31.45 -29.81 15.34
N ALA A 3 -30.48 -30.53 14.79
CA ALA A 3 -29.11 -30.15 14.95
C ALA A 3 -28.91 -28.88 14.13
N LEU A 4 -28.67 -27.77 14.80
CA LEU A 4 -28.34 -26.55 14.14
C LEU A 4 -26.94 -26.69 13.62
N ALA A 5 -26.78 -27.03 12.37
CA ALA A 5 -25.53 -26.85 11.70
C ALA A 5 -25.36 -25.35 11.49
N VAL A 6 -24.68 -24.74 12.40
CA VAL A 6 -24.18 -23.41 12.16
C VAL A 6 -23.09 -23.56 11.13
N VAL A 7 -23.44 -23.37 9.88
CA VAL A 7 -22.47 -23.16 8.86
C VAL A 7 -21.90 -21.77 9.16
N LEU A 8 -20.86 -21.75 9.94
CA LEU A 8 -19.96 -20.64 9.92
C LEU A 8 -19.35 -20.62 8.53
N ALA A 9 -20.01 -19.92 7.63
CA ALA A 9 -19.34 -19.46 6.47
C ALA A 9 -18.20 -18.59 7.02
N ALA A 10 -17.03 -19.20 7.19
CA ALA A 10 -15.84 -18.42 7.33
C ALA A 10 -15.89 -17.38 6.21
N PRO A 11 -15.85 -16.10 6.51
CA PRO A 11 -15.75 -15.14 5.44
C PRO A 11 -14.56 -15.58 4.62
N VAL A 12 -14.83 -15.93 3.39
CA VAL A 12 -13.77 -16.03 2.42
C VAL A 12 -12.96 -14.79 2.67
N SER A 13 -11.78 -14.97 3.18
CA SER A 13 -10.93 -13.88 3.54
C SER A 13 -10.87 -12.94 2.35
N ALA A 14 -11.64 -11.88 2.43
CA ALA A 14 -11.63 -10.83 1.45
C ALA A 14 -10.28 -10.11 1.42
N GLN A 15 -9.38 -10.51 2.29
CA GLN A 15 -8.08 -9.91 2.41
C GLN A 15 -7.07 -10.73 1.63
N ILE A 16 -6.60 -10.15 0.52
CA ILE A 16 -5.65 -10.79 -0.37
C ILE A 16 -4.28 -10.87 0.29
N PHE A 17 -3.88 -9.81 1.00
CA PHE A 17 -2.64 -9.83 1.76
C PHE A 17 -2.64 -8.76 2.84
N THR A 18 -1.76 -8.94 3.80
CA THR A 18 -1.43 -7.94 4.81
C THR A 18 0.07 -7.81 4.90
N LEU A 19 0.56 -6.59 4.78
CA LEU A 19 1.98 -6.28 4.90
C LEU A 19 2.20 -5.31 6.05
N ARG A 20 3.36 -5.40 6.67
CA ARG A 20 3.81 -4.47 7.69
C ARG A 20 5.12 -3.86 7.25
N ALA A 21 5.25 -2.56 7.44
CA ALA A 21 6.45 -1.84 7.07
C ALA A 21 6.68 -0.67 8.02
N SER A 22 7.94 -0.40 8.30
CA SER A 22 8.34 0.80 9.02
C SER A 22 8.81 1.82 8.00
N VAL A 23 8.11 2.95 7.93
CA VAL A 23 8.40 4.01 6.97
C VAL A 23 9.07 5.15 7.71
N PRO A 24 10.34 5.47 7.40
CA PRO A 24 11.09 6.45 8.18
C PRO A 24 10.88 7.90 7.75
N PHE A 25 9.89 8.17 6.92
CA PHE A 25 9.59 9.53 6.43
C PHE A 25 8.09 9.71 6.30
N ASP A 26 7.65 10.98 6.27
CA ASP A 26 6.27 11.29 5.95
C ASP A 26 6.03 11.03 4.47
N PHE A 27 4.85 10.56 4.12
CA PHE A 27 4.53 10.23 2.74
C PHE A 27 3.07 10.50 2.43
N VAL A 28 2.77 10.61 1.15
CA VAL A 28 1.41 10.85 0.67
C VAL A 28 0.84 9.55 0.11
N VAL A 29 -0.37 9.24 0.51
CA VAL A 29 -1.14 8.12 -0.03
C VAL A 29 -2.61 8.52 -0.08
N GLY A 30 -3.26 8.28 -1.21
CA GLY A 30 -4.67 8.61 -1.38
C GLY A 30 -4.98 10.10 -1.18
N GLY A 31 -4.05 10.98 -1.51
CA GLY A 31 -4.22 12.41 -1.34
C GLY A 31 -4.01 12.91 0.09
N ARG A 32 -3.57 12.05 1.01
CA ARG A 32 -3.34 12.41 2.41
C ARG A 32 -1.88 12.23 2.76
N THR A 33 -1.36 13.14 3.58
CA THR A 33 -0.03 12.99 4.15
C THR A 33 -0.12 12.13 5.41
N MET A 34 0.66 11.07 5.43
CA MET A 34 0.77 10.15 6.56
C MET A 34 2.13 10.33 7.22
N PRO A 35 2.19 10.36 8.55
CA PRO A 35 3.47 10.55 9.24
C PRO A 35 4.36 9.33 9.14
N ALA A 36 5.66 9.53 9.33
CA ALA A 36 6.61 8.43 9.49
C ALA A 36 6.14 7.53 10.64
N GLY A 37 6.34 6.23 10.51
CA GLY A 37 5.95 5.28 11.55
C GLY A 37 5.76 3.88 11.02
N ASP A 38 5.19 3.03 11.85
CA ASP A 38 4.87 1.66 11.50
C ASP A 38 3.49 1.58 10.86
N TYR A 39 3.40 0.84 9.78
CA TYR A 39 2.18 0.74 8.99
C TYR A 39 1.77 -0.70 8.73
N VAL A 40 0.46 -0.89 8.69
CA VAL A 40 -0.16 -2.12 8.21
C VAL A 40 -0.89 -1.78 6.92
N LEU A 41 -0.55 -2.49 5.85
CA LEU A 41 -1.15 -2.30 4.56
C LEU A 41 -1.92 -3.56 4.17
N GLY A 42 -3.12 -3.40 3.66
CA GLY A 42 -3.94 -4.53 3.29
C GLY A 42 -4.93 -4.18 2.19
N THR A 43 -5.46 -5.21 1.57
CA THR A 43 -6.48 -5.06 0.54
C THR A 43 -7.78 -5.62 1.06
N PRO A 44 -8.66 -4.78 1.63
CA PRO A 44 -9.96 -5.28 2.09
C PRO A 44 -10.85 -5.58 0.88
N GLY A 45 -11.18 -6.86 0.71
CA GLY A 45 -12.05 -7.29 -0.37
C GLY A 45 -11.38 -7.32 -1.73
N ASP A 46 -12.22 -7.56 -2.76
CA ASP A 46 -11.78 -7.72 -4.14
C ASP A 46 -11.93 -6.43 -4.96
N LEU A 47 -12.01 -5.30 -4.32
CA LEU A 47 -12.35 -4.05 -4.99
C LEU A 47 -11.13 -3.28 -5.50
N GLY A 48 -9.94 -3.86 -5.39
CA GLY A 48 -8.72 -3.16 -5.78
C GLY A 48 -8.36 -2.00 -4.86
N LEU A 49 -8.93 -1.95 -3.67
CA LEU A 49 -8.64 -0.93 -2.69
C LEU A 49 -7.47 -1.32 -1.80
N LEU A 50 -6.66 -0.35 -1.48
CA LEU A 50 -5.59 -0.49 -0.51
C LEU A 50 -5.92 0.32 0.73
N ARG A 51 -5.77 -0.31 1.88
CA ARG A 51 -5.88 0.35 3.17
C ARG A 51 -4.50 0.48 3.78
N VAL A 52 -4.14 1.70 4.14
CA VAL A 52 -2.86 2.01 4.79
C VAL A 52 -3.17 2.54 6.18
N GLN A 53 -2.79 1.78 7.20
CA GLN A 53 -3.11 2.10 8.57
C GLN A 53 -1.85 2.24 9.40
N ASN A 54 -1.72 3.38 10.10
CA ASN A 54 -0.66 3.59 11.07
C ASN A 54 -0.93 2.76 12.32
N ALA A 55 0.11 2.17 12.89
CA ALA A 55 -0.01 1.38 14.11
C ALA A 55 -0.35 2.21 15.34
N ALA A 56 -0.06 3.50 15.32
CA ALA A 56 -0.39 4.39 16.43
C ALA A 56 -1.88 4.70 16.44
N ALA A 57 -2.45 4.78 17.65
CA ALA A 57 -3.86 5.14 17.79
C ALA A 57 -4.10 6.59 17.39
N GLY A 58 -5.30 6.88 16.91
CA GLY A 58 -5.73 8.24 16.58
C GLY A 58 -5.42 8.71 15.17
N ILE A 59 -4.77 7.89 14.37
CA ILE A 59 -4.48 8.22 12.97
C ILE A 59 -5.49 7.49 12.09
N THR A 60 -6.23 8.25 11.31
CA THR A 60 -7.25 7.69 10.41
C THR A 60 -6.58 6.94 9.26
N PRO A 61 -7.01 5.71 8.95
CA PRO A 61 -6.46 4.97 7.83
C PRO A 61 -6.69 5.70 6.51
N ALA A 62 -5.75 5.56 5.58
CA ALA A 62 -5.93 6.02 4.22
C ALA A 62 -6.44 4.88 3.35
N LEU A 63 -7.35 5.19 2.44
CA LEU A 63 -7.85 4.26 1.44
C LEU A 63 -7.55 4.82 0.07
N THR A 64 -7.09 3.97 -0.83
CA THR A 64 -6.81 4.38 -2.20
C THR A 64 -7.09 3.24 -3.16
N ALA A 65 -7.50 3.59 -4.36
CA ALA A 65 -7.66 2.62 -5.44
C ALA A 65 -6.27 2.16 -5.92
N THR A 66 -6.20 0.92 -6.36
CA THR A 66 -4.97 0.37 -6.92
C THR A 66 -5.28 -0.43 -8.18
N ASN A 67 -4.26 -0.59 -9.01
CA ASN A 67 -4.31 -1.44 -10.18
C ASN A 67 -3.34 -2.59 -10.03
N ALA A 68 -3.64 -3.71 -10.66
CA ALA A 68 -2.70 -4.81 -10.71
C ALA A 68 -1.41 -4.36 -11.39
N ALA A 69 -0.28 -4.76 -10.85
CA ALA A 69 1.02 -4.41 -11.40
C ALA A 69 1.80 -5.69 -11.69
N ASP A 70 2.41 -5.73 -12.87
CA ASP A 70 3.33 -6.78 -13.24
C ASP A 70 4.75 -6.28 -13.04
N GLY A 71 5.59 -7.12 -12.50
CA GLY A 71 6.96 -6.72 -12.29
C GLY A 71 7.86 -7.89 -11.96
N PRO A 72 9.15 -7.63 -11.82
CA PRO A 72 10.07 -8.67 -11.42
C PRO A 72 9.71 -9.15 -10.03
N LEU A 73 9.14 -10.34 -9.99
CA LEU A 73 8.80 -10.99 -8.75
C LEU A 73 10.06 -11.68 -8.27
N ASP A 74 10.70 -11.05 -7.33
CA ASP A 74 11.97 -11.51 -6.83
C ASP A 74 11.75 -12.39 -5.60
N GLY A 75 11.21 -13.58 -5.83
CA GLY A 75 11.06 -14.58 -4.79
C GLY A 75 10.11 -14.16 -3.69
N ASP A 76 10.58 -14.26 -2.44
CA ASP A 76 9.73 -14.11 -1.26
C ASP A 76 9.73 -12.69 -0.67
N LYS A 77 10.32 -11.74 -1.35
CA LYS A 77 10.47 -10.39 -0.79
C LYS A 77 9.23 -9.56 -1.03
N SER A 78 8.74 -8.98 0.05
CA SER A 78 7.67 -7.98 0.00
C SER A 78 8.28 -6.61 0.23
N PHE A 79 7.80 -5.61 -0.50
CA PHE A 79 8.33 -4.27 -0.35
C PHE A 79 7.34 -3.21 -0.85
N LEU A 80 7.57 -1.98 -0.40
CA LEU A 80 6.86 -0.80 -0.85
C LEU A 80 7.81 0.04 -1.69
N THR A 81 7.29 0.64 -2.75
CA THR A 81 8.04 1.56 -3.58
C THR A 81 7.41 2.95 -3.47
N PHE A 82 8.24 3.95 -3.25
CA PHE A 82 7.84 5.34 -3.16
C PHE A 82 8.47 6.14 -4.29
N HIS A 83 7.74 7.09 -4.83
CA HIS A 83 8.30 8.12 -5.68
C HIS A 83 8.74 9.29 -4.79
N ARG A 84 9.94 9.77 -5.03
CA ARG A 84 10.51 10.87 -4.26
C ARG A 84 10.75 12.08 -5.15
N TYR A 85 10.21 13.21 -4.72
CA TYR A 85 10.43 14.52 -5.35
C TYR A 85 11.00 15.45 -4.29
N GLY A 86 12.33 15.62 -4.24
CA GLY A 86 12.96 16.37 -3.16
C GLY A 86 12.75 15.67 -1.82
N ASN A 87 12.00 16.31 -0.92
CA ASN A 87 11.66 15.76 0.39
C ASN A 87 10.24 15.21 0.45
N ASP A 88 9.56 15.16 -0.68
CA ASP A 88 8.19 14.64 -0.75
C ASP A 88 8.18 13.22 -1.28
N TYR A 89 7.51 12.34 -0.54
CA TYR A 89 7.44 10.92 -0.86
C TYR A 89 5.98 10.54 -1.13
N PHE A 90 5.77 9.77 -2.19
CA PHE A 90 4.45 9.29 -2.58
C PHE A 90 4.48 7.78 -2.71
N LEU A 91 3.58 7.09 -2.03
CA LEU A 91 3.48 5.64 -2.17
C LEU A 91 3.04 5.32 -3.60
N ALA A 92 3.82 4.50 -4.28
CA ALA A 92 3.63 4.22 -5.69
C ALA A 92 3.24 2.77 -5.96
N GLU A 93 3.90 1.82 -5.32
CA GLU A 93 3.68 0.41 -5.56
C GLU A 93 3.83 -0.41 -4.29
N ILE A 94 3.13 -1.52 -4.26
CA ILE A 94 3.21 -2.48 -3.16
C ILE A 94 3.40 -3.86 -3.77
N TRP A 95 4.39 -4.57 -3.28
CA TRP A 95 4.72 -5.90 -3.76
C TRP A 95 4.62 -6.91 -2.64
N ASN A 96 3.82 -7.94 -2.85
CA ASN A 96 3.72 -9.07 -1.95
C ASN A 96 4.42 -10.26 -2.59
N GLY A 97 5.63 -10.53 -2.14
CA GLY A 97 6.47 -11.57 -2.72
C GLY A 97 5.89 -12.96 -2.57
N SER A 98 5.25 -13.27 -1.44
CA SER A 98 4.72 -14.60 -1.22
C SER A 98 3.51 -14.93 -2.07
N ALA A 99 2.72 -13.92 -2.43
CA ALA A 99 1.59 -14.10 -3.32
C ALA A 99 1.93 -13.79 -4.77
N ALA A 100 3.17 -13.39 -5.03
CA ALA A 100 3.66 -13.03 -6.36
C ALA A 100 2.79 -11.96 -7.02
N THR A 101 2.27 -11.03 -6.22
CA THR A 101 1.37 -10.00 -6.71
C THR A 101 1.91 -8.62 -6.39
N GLY A 102 1.65 -7.68 -7.30
CA GLY A 102 1.94 -6.28 -7.11
C GLY A 102 0.70 -5.43 -7.34
N ARG A 103 0.66 -4.31 -6.66
CA ARG A 103 -0.38 -3.30 -6.86
C ARG A 103 0.29 -1.96 -7.08
N SER A 104 -0.17 -1.23 -8.07
CA SER A 104 0.29 0.13 -8.30
C SER A 104 -0.79 1.13 -7.92
N LEU A 105 -0.38 2.26 -7.37
CA LEU A 105 -1.27 3.35 -7.05
C LEU A 105 -1.27 4.34 -8.22
N PRO A 106 -2.45 4.78 -8.67
CA PRO A 106 -2.48 5.83 -9.69
C PRO A 106 -1.85 7.09 -9.13
N MET A 107 -1.17 7.83 -10.00
CA MET A 107 -0.55 9.08 -9.63
C MET A 107 -1.62 10.06 -9.15
N SER A 108 -1.49 10.54 -7.91
CA SER A 108 -2.42 11.49 -7.36
C SER A 108 -2.26 12.86 -8.02
N ARG A 109 -3.26 13.71 -7.85
CA ARG A 109 -3.19 15.09 -8.34
C ARG A 109 -1.99 15.81 -7.74
N THR A 110 -1.77 15.64 -6.45
CA THR A 110 -0.64 16.25 -5.75
C THR A 110 0.69 15.79 -6.33
N GLU A 111 0.82 14.51 -6.59
CA GLU A 111 2.04 13.97 -7.20
C GLU A 111 2.25 14.52 -8.61
N ARG A 112 1.19 14.60 -9.41
CA ARG A 112 1.31 15.18 -10.75
C ARG A 112 1.77 16.64 -10.71
N GLU A 113 1.29 17.41 -9.75
CA GLU A 113 1.73 18.79 -9.58
C GLU A 113 3.20 18.86 -9.16
N ARG A 114 3.63 17.97 -8.27
CA ARG A 114 5.04 17.91 -7.88
C ARG A 114 5.94 17.50 -9.03
N ALA A 115 5.51 16.55 -9.83
CA ALA A 115 6.27 16.10 -10.99
C ALA A 115 6.47 17.23 -12.00
N LYS A 116 5.46 18.07 -12.19
CA LYS A 116 5.57 19.25 -13.07
C LYS A 116 6.51 20.30 -12.52
N SER A 117 6.57 20.44 -11.20
CA SER A 117 7.45 21.42 -10.55
C SER A 117 8.89 20.93 -10.45
N ALA A 118 9.12 19.63 -10.53
CA ALA A 118 10.45 19.04 -10.46
C ALA A 118 11.17 19.29 -11.78
N SER A 119 12.28 19.99 -11.73
CA SER A 119 13.04 20.36 -12.93
C SER A 119 13.66 19.17 -13.66
N LEU A 120 13.68 17.99 -13.05
CA LEU A 120 14.29 16.81 -13.61
C LEU A 120 13.29 15.80 -14.20
N GLY A 121 11.99 16.02 -14.03
CA GLY A 121 10.95 15.20 -14.65
C GLY A 121 10.78 13.79 -14.14
N ASN A 122 11.83 13.16 -13.60
CA ASN A 122 11.79 11.80 -13.10
C ASN A 122 11.92 11.77 -11.59
N PRO A 123 11.04 11.04 -10.90
CA PRO A 123 11.16 10.90 -9.46
C PRO A 123 12.32 9.96 -9.09
N GLY A 124 12.88 10.14 -7.92
CA GLY A 124 13.69 9.12 -7.30
C GLY A 124 12.82 7.96 -6.86
N ILE A 125 13.40 6.78 -6.80
CA ILE A 125 12.72 5.58 -6.33
C ILE A 125 13.29 5.16 -4.99
N VAL A 126 12.43 5.01 -3.99
CA VAL A 126 12.83 4.56 -2.66
C VAL A 126 12.07 3.27 -2.36
N THR A 127 12.80 2.25 -1.95
CA THR A 127 12.23 0.94 -1.62
C THR A 127 12.34 0.69 -0.13
N ILE A 128 11.22 0.33 0.49
CA ILE A 128 11.16 -0.04 1.91
C ILE A 128 10.74 -1.50 1.98
N LEU A 129 11.53 -2.31 2.66
CA LEU A 129 11.19 -3.71 2.84
C LEU A 129 9.97 -3.84 3.75
N ALA A 130 9.11 -4.76 3.39
CA ALA A 130 7.93 -5.08 4.15
C ALA A 130 7.96 -6.55 4.58
N ARG A 131 7.13 -6.88 5.56
CA ARG A 131 6.98 -8.25 6.06
C ARG A 131 5.51 -8.55 6.27
N ARG A 132 5.20 -9.81 6.32
CA ARG A 132 3.84 -10.25 6.66
C ARG A 132 3.63 -10.34 8.15
#